data_5bba4cfb912e65d110ce10f8cb92d216
#
_entry.id   5bba4cfb912e65d110ce10f8cb92d216
#
_cell.length_a   1.000
_cell.length_b   1.000
_cell.length_c   1.000
_cell.angle_alpha   90.00
_cell.angle_beta   90.00
_cell.angle_gamma   90.00
#
_symmetry.space_group_name_H-M   'P 1'
#
loop_
_entity.id
_entity.type
_entity.pdbx_description
1 polymer ?
#
loop_
_entity_poly.entity_id
_entity_poly.type
_entity_poly.pdbx_seq_one_letter_code
_entity_poly.pdbx_strand_id
1 'polypeptide(L)'
;MDFAEFWPSDAPSLSEAKNYIEKYQNKKIILKYGGQVKATDQLSKAFAQAAAVCKRVGAIPIVIHGGGPQVKEKLKQQNLESKFILGLRVTDEKVIKV
;
A
#
# COMPACT_ATOMS: atom_id res chain seq x y z
N MET A 1 11.53 -8.96 -21.25
CA MET A 1 11.07 -9.71 -20.07
C MET A 1 9.75 -10.38 -20.37
N ASP A 2 9.62 -11.65 -20.05
CA ASP A 2 8.37 -12.37 -20.22
C ASP A 2 7.46 -12.14 -19.01
N PHE A 3 6.45 -11.33 -19.18
CA PHE A 3 5.50 -11.03 -18.10
C PHE A 3 4.65 -12.24 -17.70
N ALA A 4 4.53 -13.22 -18.56
CA ALA A 4 3.73 -14.42 -18.27
C ALA A 4 4.24 -15.16 -17.03
N GLU A 5 5.54 -15.10 -16.73
CA GLU A 5 6.14 -15.80 -15.60
C GLU A 5 5.59 -15.35 -14.24
N PHE A 6 5.18 -14.08 -14.11
CA PHE A 6 4.69 -13.54 -12.86
C PHE A 6 3.27 -12.96 -12.95
N TRP A 7 2.62 -13.10 -14.11
CA TRP A 7 1.29 -12.52 -14.32
C TRP A 7 0.26 -13.28 -13.51
N PRO A 8 -0.53 -12.57 -12.65
CA PRO A 8 -1.52 -13.25 -11.81
C PRO A 8 -2.60 -13.92 -12.64
N SER A 9 -3.04 -15.10 -12.21
CA SER A 9 -4.08 -15.85 -12.91
C SER A 9 -5.46 -15.18 -12.86
N ASP A 10 -5.70 -14.36 -11.84
CA ASP A 10 -6.95 -13.63 -11.65
C ASP A 10 -6.95 -12.24 -12.28
N ALA A 11 -5.85 -11.84 -12.90
CA ALA A 11 -5.75 -10.58 -13.61
C ALA A 11 -6.31 -10.69 -15.04
N PRO A 12 -6.62 -9.57 -15.70
CA PRO A 12 -6.93 -9.59 -17.13
C PRO A 12 -5.80 -10.24 -17.94
N SER A 13 -6.12 -10.79 -19.09
CA SER A 13 -5.09 -11.40 -19.95
C SER A 13 -4.02 -10.38 -20.31
N LEU A 14 -2.80 -10.86 -20.58
CA LEU A 14 -1.70 -9.98 -21.01
C LEU A 14 -2.04 -9.21 -22.28
N SER A 15 -2.77 -9.82 -23.21
CA SER A 15 -3.17 -9.14 -24.43
C SER A 15 -4.15 -7.98 -24.17
N GLU A 16 -5.04 -8.14 -23.19
CA GLU A 16 -5.94 -7.05 -22.77
C GLU A 16 -5.19 -5.95 -22.02
N ALA A 17 -4.22 -6.32 -21.20
CA ALA A 17 -3.46 -5.40 -20.37
C ALA A 17 -2.37 -4.65 -21.14
N LYS A 18 -1.96 -5.15 -22.30
CA LYS A 18 -0.79 -4.64 -23.04
C LYS A 18 -0.83 -3.13 -23.26
N ASN A 19 -1.95 -2.60 -23.71
CA ASN A 19 -2.08 -1.15 -23.99
C ASN A 19 -1.95 -0.32 -22.71
N TYR A 20 -2.48 -0.83 -21.59
CA TYR A 20 -2.35 -0.16 -20.29
C TYR A 20 -0.92 -0.21 -19.78
N ILE A 21 -0.26 -1.35 -19.94
CA ILE A 21 1.15 -1.50 -19.56
C ILE A 21 2.03 -0.49 -20.32
N GLU A 22 1.83 -0.37 -21.63
CA GLU A 22 2.56 0.59 -22.45
C GLU A 22 2.26 2.04 -22.05
N LYS A 23 0.99 2.34 -21.76
CA LYS A 23 0.56 3.68 -21.38
C LYS A 23 1.20 4.14 -20.07
N TYR A 24 1.36 3.23 -19.12
CA TYR A 24 1.86 3.57 -17.79
C TYR A 24 3.34 3.27 -17.56
N GLN A 25 4.09 2.97 -18.63
CA GLN A 25 5.54 2.82 -18.51
C GLN A 25 6.17 4.08 -17.93
N ASN A 26 6.96 3.91 -16.90
CA ASN A 26 7.65 4.99 -16.20
C ASN A 26 6.72 6.04 -15.58
N LYS A 27 5.42 5.74 -15.47
CA LYS A 27 4.46 6.63 -14.82
C LYS A 27 4.32 6.28 -13.35
N LYS A 28 4.15 7.32 -12.53
CA LYS A 28 3.89 7.15 -11.10
C LYS A 28 2.42 6.79 -10.90
N ILE A 29 2.16 5.72 -10.19
CA ILE A 29 0.81 5.26 -9.86
C ILE A 29 0.67 5.24 -8.35
N ILE A 30 -0.33 5.97 -7.84
CA ILE A 30 -0.57 6.03 -6.41
C ILE A 30 -1.51 4.90 -6.03
N LEU A 31 -1.06 4.05 -5.10
CA LEU A 31 -1.83 2.93 -4.57
C LEU A 31 -2.12 3.21 -3.09
N LYS A 32 -3.40 3.31 -2.75
CA LYS A 32 -3.80 3.55 -1.36
C LYS A 32 -4.03 2.22 -0.66
N TYR A 33 -3.26 1.98 0.41
CA TYR A 33 -3.38 0.80 1.26
C TYR A 33 -4.10 1.16 2.54
N GLY A 34 -5.32 0.66 2.71
CA GLY A 34 -6.11 0.96 3.91
C GLY A 34 -7.50 0.35 3.85
N GLY A 35 -8.32 0.65 4.84
CA GLY A 35 -9.69 0.16 4.90
C GLY A 35 -9.76 -1.36 4.92
N GLN A 36 -10.60 -1.93 4.07
CA GLN A 36 -10.83 -3.37 4.02
C GLN A 36 -9.60 -4.17 3.55
N VAL A 37 -8.68 -3.56 2.83
CA VAL A 37 -7.45 -4.24 2.38
C VAL A 37 -6.62 -4.68 3.58
N LYS A 38 -6.66 -3.93 4.68
CA LYS A 38 -5.96 -4.27 5.91
C LYS A 38 -6.71 -5.29 6.77
N ALA A 39 -7.97 -5.58 6.45
CA ALA A 39 -8.83 -6.39 7.32
C ALA A 39 -8.37 -7.85 7.42
N THR A 40 -7.73 -8.39 6.39
CA THR A 40 -7.24 -9.77 6.38
C THR A 40 -5.83 -9.83 5.81
N ASP A 41 -5.07 -10.87 6.23
CA ASP A 41 -3.75 -11.14 5.67
C ASP A 41 -3.82 -11.46 4.18
N GLN A 42 -4.88 -12.13 3.74
CA GLN A 42 -5.08 -12.48 2.34
C GLN A 42 -5.18 -11.23 1.47
N LEU A 43 -5.98 -10.25 1.88
CA LEU A 43 -6.13 -9.00 1.14
C LEU A 43 -4.84 -8.17 1.15
N SER A 44 -4.12 -8.16 2.28
CA SER A 44 -2.83 -7.48 2.37
C SER A 44 -1.79 -8.09 1.42
N LYS A 45 -1.75 -9.43 1.34
CA LYS A 45 -0.85 -10.12 0.40
C LYS A 45 -1.22 -9.85 -1.05
N ALA A 46 -2.52 -9.83 -1.36
CA ALA A 46 -3.00 -9.52 -2.71
C ALA A 46 -2.61 -8.10 -3.13
N PHE A 47 -2.72 -7.13 -2.21
CA PHE A 47 -2.30 -5.77 -2.46
C PHE A 47 -0.80 -5.68 -2.72
N ALA A 48 0.01 -6.34 -1.89
CA ALA A 48 1.47 -6.36 -2.07
C ALA A 48 1.87 -6.98 -3.40
N GLN A 49 1.20 -8.06 -3.79
CA GLN A 49 1.44 -8.72 -5.06
C GLN A 49 1.10 -7.81 -6.24
N ALA A 50 -0.04 -7.11 -6.17
CA ALA A 50 -0.44 -6.16 -7.21
C ALA A 50 0.57 -5.02 -7.36
N ALA A 51 1.06 -4.47 -6.25
CA ALA A 51 2.07 -3.43 -6.26
C ALA A 51 3.38 -3.93 -6.89
N ALA A 52 3.79 -5.14 -6.55
CA ALA A 52 4.99 -5.75 -7.11
C ALA A 52 4.86 -5.97 -8.63
N VAL A 53 3.70 -6.41 -9.10
CA VAL A 53 3.42 -6.57 -10.54
C VAL A 53 3.49 -5.24 -11.25
N CYS A 54 2.90 -4.18 -10.69
CA CYS A 54 2.97 -2.83 -11.26
C CYS A 54 4.43 -2.39 -11.48
N LYS A 55 5.28 -2.63 -10.49
CA LYS A 55 6.70 -2.29 -10.61
C LYS A 55 7.39 -3.11 -11.68
N ARG A 56 7.13 -4.41 -11.74
CA ARG A 56 7.79 -5.32 -12.69
C ARG A 56 7.40 -5.04 -14.14
N VAL A 57 6.20 -4.54 -14.38
CA VAL A 57 5.77 -4.19 -15.75
C VAL A 57 6.21 -2.79 -16.17
N GLY A 58 6.92 -2.06 -15.33
CA GLY A 58 7.53 -0.79 -15.69
C GLY A 58 6.88 0.46 -15.16
N ALA A 59 5.80 0.36 -14.39
CA ALA A 59 5.21 1.49 -13.69
C ALA A 59 6.00 1.80 -12.41
N ILE A 60 5.77 2.96 -11.83
CA ILE A 60 6.42 3.36 -10.57
C ILE A 60 5.31 3.45 -9.51
N PRO A 61 5.07 2.37 -8.74
CA PRO A 61 4.04 2.40 -7.70
C PRO A 61 4.50 3.21 -6.50
N ILE A 62 3.61 4.06 -6.01
CA ILE A 62 3.81 4.82 -4.77
C ILE A 62 2.68 4.40 -3.82
N VAL A 63 3.04 3.72 -2.74
CA VAL A 63 2.05 3.24 -1.77
C VAL A 63 1.82 4.29 -0.71
N ILE A 64 0.57 4.69 -0.55
CA ILE A 64 0.14 5.57 0.53
C ILE A 64 -0.63 4.72 1.53
N HIS A 65 -0.20 4.75 2.78
CA HIS A 65 -0.82 3.95 3.83
C HIS A 65 -0.96 4.74 5.11
N GLY A 66 -1.97 4.37 5.89
CA GLY A 66 -2.10 4.86 7.26
C GLY A 66 -1.28 3.98 8.20
N GLY A 67 -1.10 4.44 9.40
CA GLY A 67 -0.39 3.71 10.43
C GLY A 67 -1.02 3.89 11.81
N GLY A 68 -2.26 4.38 11.87
CA GLY A 68 -2.94 4.69 13.12
C GLY A 68 -2.90 3.57 14.15
N PRO A 69 -3.36 2.33 13.83
CA PRO A 69 -3.32 1.22 14.77
C PRO A 69 -1.91 0.85 15.21
N GLN A 70 -0.96 0.83 14.29
CA GLN A 70 0.43 0.51 14.59
C GLN A 70 1.08 1.59 15.46
N VAL A 71 0.80 2.86 15.16
CA VAL A 71 1.29 3.99 15.95
C VAL A 71 0.71 3.94 17.36
N LYS A 72 -0.59 3.65 17.49
CA LYS A 72 -1.26 3.52 18.79
C LYS A 72 -0.63 2.42 19.64
N GLU A 73 -0.38 1.27 19.04
CA GLU A 73 0.26 0.14 19.73
C GLU A 73 1.69 0.50 20.18
N LYS A 74 2.44 1.16 19.30
CA LYS A 74 3.80 1.58 19.62
C LYS A 74 3.83 2.60 20.75
N LEU A 75 2.90 3.56 20.74
CA LEU A 75 2.76 4.53 21.83
C LEU A 75 2.46 3.85 23.15
N LYS A 76 1.56 2.85 23.13
CA LYS A 76 1.20 2.07 24.31
C LYS A 76 2.42 1.35 24.89
N GLN A 77 3.26 0.75 24.03
CA GLN A 77 4.50 0.08 24.46
C GLN A 77 5.47 1.05 25.14
N GLN A 78 5.43 2.33 24.79
CA GLN A 78 6.28 3.37 25.37
C GLN A 78 5.58 4.16 26.49
N ASN A 79 4.41 3.69 26.95
CA ASN A 79 3.60 4.34 27.98
C ASN A 79 3.16 5.76 27.60
N LEU A 80 2.94 6.01 26.30
CA LEU A 80 2.43 7.27 25.79
C LEU A 80 0.96 7.08 25.39
N GLU A 81 0.14 8.11 25.65
CA GLU A 81 -1.26 8.11 25.29
C GLU A 81 -1.48 8.74 23.93
N SER A 82 -2.37 8.13 23.14
CA SER A 82 -2.86 8.75 21.92
C SER A 82 -3.96 9.74 22.24
N LYS A 83 -3.82 10.97 21.77
CA LYS A 83 -4.85 12.00 21.90
C LYS A 83 -5.31 12.41 20.52
N PHE A 84 -6.63 12.57 20.37
CA PHE A 84 -7.25 12.94 19.10
C PHE A 84 -8.12 14.18 19.30
N ILE A 85 -8.04 15.11 18.35
CA ILE A 85 -8.92 16.28 18.29
C ILE A 85 -9.54 16.30 16.89
N LEU A 86 -10.86 16.27 16.82
CA LEU A 86 -11.61 16.22 15.56
C LEU A 86 -11.13 15.11 14.61
N GLY A 87 -10.83 13.94 15.17
CA GLY A 87 -10.36 12.79 14.40
C GLY A 87 -8.88 12.84 14.02
N LEU A 88 -8.16 13.89 14.36
CA LEU A 88 -6.73 14.03 14.09
C LEU A 88 -5.91 13.73 15.34
N ARG A 89 -4.86 12.93 15.18
CA ARG A 89 -3.94 12.64 16.29
C ARG A 89 -3.14 13.87 16.67
N VAL A 90 -3.08 14.16 17.97
CA VAL A 90 -2.19 15.19 18.49
C VAL A 90 -0.78 14.63 18.52
N THR A 91 0.15 15.27 17.82
CA THR A 91 1.54 14.83 17.72
C THR A 91 2.44 15.83 18.42
N ASP A 92 2.91 15.49 19.63
CA ASP A 92 3.90 16.27 20.37
C ASP A 92 5.30 15.72 20.13
N GLU A 93 6.30 16.28 20.81
CA GLU A 93 7.70 15.85 20.66
C GLU A 93 7.92 14.35 20.96
N LYS A 94 7.19 13.80 21.93
CA LYS A 94 7.32 12.41 22.32
C LYS A 94 6.67 11.49 21.28
N VAL A 95 5.52 11.88 20.76
CA VAL A 95 4.77 11.10 19.77
C VAL A 95 5.47 11.09 18.42
N ILE A 96 6.04 12.22 18.00
CA ILE A 96 6.68 12.32 16.68
C ILE A 96 7.91 11.42 16.56
N LYS A 97 8.52 11.03 17.66
CA LYS A 97 9.69 10.13 17.68
C LYS A 97 9.30 8.65 17.57
N VAL A 98 8.02 8.33 17.63
CA VAL A 98 7.49 7.00 17.47
C VAL A 98 7.23 6.73 15.99
#